data_3c425f524a115dcce58c84136e989217
#
_entry.id   3c425f524a115dcce58c84136e989217
#
_cell.length_a   1.000
_cell.length_b   1.000
_cell.length_c   1.000
_cell.angle_alpha   90.00
_cell.angle_beta   90.00
_cell.angle_gamma   90.00
#
_symmetry.space_group_name_H-M   'P 1'
#
loop_
_entity.id
_entity.type
_entity.pdbx_description
1 polymer ?
#
loop_
_entity_poly.entity_id
_entity_poly.type
_entity_poly.pdbx_seq_one_letter_code
_entity_poly.pdbx_strand_id
1 'polypeptide(L)'
;MRFNDISVISNRRHISLLTEDILYIQLSGRQSIIHFSDGRTYETYAAIHELESLLGSGFIRADRATLVSIKGIHDIGKEIELVNGETLYYSCRKKRELKEQLRAGRRQIAQSLSDSDAPTTQEEYQRHYASYDSAPFAFTDIEMVFNEERAAVDWIFRYGNEALAEIEKTPLQQLINHSFGSIFPNMDAKWLRVYERTALFGETLEIVYYSPEIDTKLKIISFPTFKGHCGCMLFKQTDIQTVGEYAAP
;
A
#
# COMPACT_ATOMS: atom_id res chain seq x y z
N MET A 1 1.10 -12.17 9.93
CA MET A 1 1.45 -10.79 10.38
C MET A 1 1.31 -10.72 11.89
N ARG A 2 2.33 -10.33 12.63
CA ARG A 2 2.17 -9.98 14.04
C ARG A 2 1.62 -8.57 14.05
N PHE A 3 0.37 -8.39 14.49
CA PHE A 3 -0.18 -7.08 14.79
C PHE A 3 0.67 -6.49 15.93
N ASN A 4 1.45 -5.48 15.63
CA ASN A 4 2.13 -4.73 16.67
C ASN A 4 1.12 -3.74 17.22
N ASP A 5 0.64 -3.98 18.42
CA ASP A 5 -0.14 -3.03 19.17
C ASP A 5 0.77 -2.27 20.16
N ILE A 6 0.46 -1.02 20.38
CA ILE A 6 1.04 -0.22 21.45
C ILE A 6 -0.01 0.03 22.54
N SER A 7 0.41 -0.06 23.78
CA SER A 7 -0.46 0.31 24.93
C SER A 7 -0.13 1.73 25.37
N VAL A 8 -1.12 2.59 25.33
CA VAL A 8 -1.03 3.97 25.81
C VAL A 8 -2.09 4.28 26.86
N ILE A 9 -1.84 5.26 27.72
CA ILE A 9 -2.84 5.75 28.67
C ILE A 9 -3.54 6.95 28.03
N SER A 10 -4.83 6.78 27.73
CA SER A 10 -5.73 7.83 27.27
C SER A 10 -6.92 7.93 28.20
N ASN A 11 -7.29 9.15 28.64
CA ASN A 11 -8.40 9.39 29.55
C ASN A 11 -8.37 8.50 30.84
N ARG A 12 -7.18 8.28 31.40
CA ARG A 12 -6.93 7.43 32.61
C ARG A 12 -7.21 5.94 32.37
N ARG A 13 -7.30 5.48 31.12
CA ARG A 13 -7.51 4.06 30.77
C ARG A 13 -6.36 3.59 29.89
N HIS A 14 -5.95 2.35 30.09
CA HIS A 14 -5.04 1.69 29.16
C HIS A 14 -5.81 1.32 27.90
N ILE A 15 -5.29 1.73 26.76
CA ILE A 15 -5.86 1.46 25.43
C ILE A 15 -4.78 0.78 24.60
N SER A 16 -5.12 -0.33 23.98
CA SER A 16 -4.27 -0.96 22.97
C SER A 16 -4.64 -0.41 21.58
N LEU A 17 -3.67 0.07 20.85
CA LEU A 17 -3.83 0.69 19.54
C LEU A 17 -3.01 -0.09 18.51
N LEU A 18 -3.64 -0.46 17.42
CA LEU A 18 -2.95 -1.09 16.29
C LEU A 18 -2.04 -0.06 15.61
N THR A 19 -0.75 -0.34 15.55
CA THR A 19 0.24 0.59 14.97
C THR A 19 0.04 0.80 13.48
N GLU A 20 -0.54 -0.18 12.80
CA GLU A 20 -0.83 -0.13 11.36
C GLU A 20 -1.89 0.92 10.98
N ASP A 21 -2.77 1.28 11.91
CA ASP A 21 -3.82 2.28 11.68
C ASP A 21 -3.36 3.70 11.99
N ILE A 22 -2.22 3.86 12.68
CA ILE A 22 -1.70 5.16 13.07
C ILE A 22 -1.08 5.85 11.85
N LEU A 23 -1.60 7.04 11.52
CA LEU A 23 -1.13 7.85 10.41
C LEU A 23 0.01 8.78 10.83
N TYR A 24 -0.19 9.53 11.90
CA TYR A 24 0.85 10.37 12.51
C TYR A 24 0.53 10.68 13.98
N ILE A 25 1.53 11.18 14.69
CA ILE A 25 1.39 11.64 16.08
C ILE A 25 1.96 13.04 16.18
N GLN A 26 1.24 13.94 16.82
CA GLN A 26 1.64 15.32 16.98
C GLN A 26 1.51 15.79 18.44
N LEU A 27 2.53 16.47 18.93
CA LEU A 27 2.49 17.09 20.26
C LEU A 27 1.63 18.36 20.21
N SER A 28 0.63 18.43 21.07
CA SER A 28 -0.21 19.61 21.29
C SER A 28 -0.20 19.98 22.78
N GLY A 29 0.47 21.06 23.10
CA GLY A 29 0.67 21.45 24.49
C GLY A 29 1.48 20.42 25.28
N ARG A 30 0.84 19.71 26.22
CA ARG A 30 1.44 18.66 27.06
C ARG A 30 1.00 17.25 26.68
N GLN A 31 0.19 17.10 25.64
CA GLN A 31 -0.36 15.82 25.19
C GLN A 31 0.12 15.49 23.80
N SER A 32 0.35 14.22 23.55
CA SER A 32 0.55 13.69 22.20
C SER A 32 -0.81 13.27 21.66
N ILE A 33 -1.17 13.74 20.47
CA ILE A 33 -2.39 13.37 19.76
C ILE A 33 -2.01 12.36 18.71
N ILE A 34 -2.60 11.17 18.79
CA ILE A 34 -2.40 10.06 17.84
C ILE A 34 -3.54 10.13 16.83
N HIS A 35 -3.20 10.31 15.55
CA HIS A 35 -4.14 10.41 14.44
C HIS A 35 -4.17 9.11 13.64
N PHE A 36 -5.35 8.63 13.32
CA PHE A 36 -5.60 7.40 12.58
C PHE A 36 -6.03 7.68 11.14
N SER A 37 -5.83 6.70 10.28
CA SER A 37 -6.21 6.79 8.87
C SER A 37 -7.72 6.95 8.65
N ASP A 38 -8.55 6.53 9.59
CA ASP A 38 -10.01 6.68 9.58
C ASP A 38 -10.52 7.99 10.20
N GLY A 39 -9.62 8.92 10.56
CA GLY A 39 -9.94 10.21 11.16
C GLY A 39 -10.15 10.19 12.67
N ARG A 40 -10.10 9.03 13.33
CA ARG A 40 -10.13 8.98 14.81
C ARG A 40 -8.86 9.57 15.39
N THR A 41 -8.96 10.08 16.61
CA THR A 41 -7.82 10.60 17.39
C THR A 41 -7.85 10.10 18.83
N TYR A 42 -6.67 9.92 19.41
CA TYR A 42 -6.50 9.62 20.83
C TYR A 42 -5.45 10.53 21.43
N GLU A 43 -5.76 11.04 22.64
CA GLU A 43 -4.83 11.88 23.40
C GLU A 43 -4.12 11.04 24.47
N THR A 44 -2.82 11.24 24.59
CA THR A 44 -2.00 10.60 25.62
C THR A 44 -0.96 11.56 26.18
N TYR A 45 -0.53 11.35 27.42
CA TYR A 45 0.58 12.10 28.03
C TYR A 45 1.95 11.48 27.75
N ALA A 46 2.00 10.36 27.03
CA ALA A 46 3.28 9.78 26.60
C ALA A 46 4.06 10.76 25.76
N ALA A 47 5.34 10.90 26.05
CA ALA A 47 6.19 11.81 25.32
C ALA A 47 6.50 11.28 23.89
N ILE A 48 6.74 12.18 22.94
CA ILE A 48 7.02 11.80 21.55
C ILE A 48 8.19 10.81 21.43
N HIS A 49 9.25 10.94 22.23
CA HIS A 49 10.39 10.01 22.19
C HIS A 49 10.04 8.61 22.76
N GLU A 50 9.12 8.52 23.72
CA GLU A 50 8.61 7.23 24.22
C GLU A 50 7.78 6.55 23.15
N LEU A 51 6.88 7.29 22.49
CA LEU A 51 6.07 6.78 21.38
C LEU A 51 6.96 6.37 20.19
N GLU A 52 7.99 7.13 19.86
CA GLU A 52 8.97 6.80 18.82
C GLU A 52 9.65 5.45 19.12
N SER A 53 10.06 5.22 20.38
CA SER A 53 10.67 3.97 20.80
C SER A 53 9.71 2.78 20.73
N LEU A 54 8.43 2.99 21.06
CA LEU A 54 7.39 1.96 21.00
C LEU A 54 7.02 1.58 19.56
N LEU A 55 6.96 2.58 18.68
CA LEU A 55 6.55 2.43 17.28
C LEU A 55 7.67 1.91 16.37
N GLY A 56 8.93 2.11 16.77
CA GLY A 56 10.10 1.60 16.06
C GLY A 56 10.26 2.15 14.64
N SER A 57 10.83 1.33 13.75
CA SER A 57 11.25 1.71 12.40
C SER A 57 10.10 1.96 11.41
N GLY A 58 8.85 1.71 11.79
CA GLY A 58 7.66 2.02 10.98
C GLY A 58 7.30 3.51 10.93
N PHE A 59 7.97 4.34 11.75
CA PHE A 59 7.72 5.77 11.86
C PHE A 59 9.00 6.58 11.68
N ILE A 60 8.87 7.78 11.12
CA ILE A 60 9.95 8.76 11.01
C ILE A 60 9.61 10.02 11.78
N ARG A 61 10.66 10.69 12.31
CA ARG A 61 10.50 11.91 13.07
C ARG A 61 10.61 13.14 12.17
N ALA A 62 9.46 13.72 11.81
CA ALA A 62 9.41 14.91 10.95
C ALA A 62 10.05 16.13 11.62
N ASP A 63 9.77 16.34 12.92
CA ASP A 63 10.40 17.35 13.76
C ASP A 63 10.37 16.94 15.25
N ARG A 64 10.68 17.90 16.15
CA ARG A 64 10.69 17.61 17.60
C ARG A 64 9.32 17.22 18.17
N ALA A 65 8.23 17.53 17.46
CA ALA A 65 6.86 17.39 17.93
C ALA A 65 6.01 16.42 17.10
N THR A 66 6.55 15.86 15.99
CA THR A 66 5.77 15.10 15.02
C THR A 66 6.46 13.81 14.61
N LEU A 67 5.75 12.67 14.75
CA LEU A 67 6.09 11.36 14.20
C LEU A 67 5.12 11.04 13.08
N VAL A 68 5.60 10.49 11.98
CA VAL A 68 4.77 10.14 10.81
C VAL A 68 5.01 8.70 10.41
N SER A 69 3.93 7.96 10.19
CA SER A 69 4.00 6.59 9.68
C SER A 69 4.57 6.56 8.27
N ILE A 70 5.55 5.70 8.01
CA ILE A 70 6.15 5.52 6.69
C ILE A 70 5.10 5.16 5.63
N LYS A 71 4.13 4.31 5.98
CA LYS A 71 3.03 3.95 5.09
C LYS A 71 2.05 5.10 4.87
N GLY A 72 1.94 6.01 5.85
CA GLY A 72 1.08 7.19 5.77
C GLY A 72 1.61 8.30 4.87
N ILE A 73 2.89 8.27 4.48
CA ILE A 73 3.50 9.30 3.64
C ILE A 73 3.24 9.03 2.17
N HIS A 74 2.56 9.95 1.49
CA HIS A 74 2.40 9.96 0.04
C HIS A 74 3.67 10.52 -0.62
N ASP A 75 4.04 11.77 -0.30
CA ASP A 75 5.27 12.43 -0.80
C ASP A 75 5.85 13.38 0.26
N ILE A 76 7.14 13.72 0.08
CA ILE A 76 7.84 14.75 0.84
C ILE A 76 8.28 15.85 -0.12
N GLY A 77 7.40 16.82 -0.31
CA GLY A 77 7.57 18.01 -1.15
C GLY A 77 8.05 19.23 -0.38
N LYS A 78 7.26 20.30 -0.36
CA LYS A 78 7.39 21.46 0.54
C LYS A 78 6.85 21.13 1.92
N GLU A 79 5.87 20.25 1.97
CA GLU A 79 5.21 19.65 3.13
C GLU A 79 5.28 18.14 3.00
N ILE A 80 4.97 17.41 4.05
CA ILE A 80 4.73 15.98 3.98
C ILE A 80 3.26 15.80 3.59
N GLU A 81 3.01 15.28 2.41
CA GLU A 81 1.68 14.91 1.95
C GLU A 81 1.35 13.51 2.46
N LEU A 82 0.21 13.36 3.12
CA LEU A 82 -0.28 12.10 3.64
C LEU A 82 -1.25 11.45 2.65
N VAL A 83 -1.42 10.14 2.80
CA VAL A 83 -2.29 9.32 1.92
C VAL A 83 -3.77 9.68 2.01
N ASN A 84 -4.21 10.29 3.10
CA ASN A 84 -5.58 10.80 3.30
C ASN A 84 -5.76 12.24 2.77
N GLY A 85 -4.73 12.84 2.14
CA GLY A 85 -4.75 14.19 1.59
C GLY A 85 -4.37 15.30 2.59
N GLU A 86 -4.16 14.97 3.87
CA GLU A 86 -3.64 15.95 4.83
C GLU A 86 -2.18 16.27 4.57
N THR A 87 -1.73 17.43 5.05
CA THR A 87 -0.33 17.85 4.95
C THR A 87 0.24 18.20 6.31
N LEU A 88 1.52 17.85 6.51
CA LEU A 88 2.26 18.16 7.73
C LEU A 88 3.46 19.05 7.40
N TYR A 89 3.63 20.11 8.19
CA TYR A 89 4.77 21.00 8.07
C TYR A 89 6.04 20.38 8.68
N TYR A 90 7.18 20.67 8.08
CA TYR A 90 8.49 20.32 8.60
C TYR A 90 9.52 21.38 8.20
N SER A 91 10.69 21.37 8.85
CA SER A 91 11.77 22.29 8.47
C SER A 91 12.39 21.90 7.12
N CYS A 92 12.40 22.81 6.15
CA CYS A 92 12.99 22.58 4.82
C CYS A 92 14.42 22.04 4.86
N ARG A 93 15.20 22.35 5.92
CA ARG A 93 16.56 21.82 6.12
C ARG A 93 16.59 20.31 6.31
N LYS A 94 15.50 19.72 6.78
CA LYS A 94 15.36 18.27 7.01
C LYS A 94 14.87 17.49 5.78
N LYS A 95 14.54 18.15 4.68
CA LYS A 95 13.96 17.50 3.50
C LYS A 95 14.78 16.30 3.02
N ARG A 96 16.10 16.46 2.89
CA ARG A 96 16.99 15.38 2.45
C ARG A 96 17.02 14.23 3.45
N GLU A 97 17.18 14.55 4.73
CA GLU A 97 17.18 13.58 5.82
C GLU A 97 15.88 12.77 5.86
N LEU A 98 14.72 13.44 5.80
CA LEU A 98 13.40 12.77 5.81
C LEU A 98 13.19 11.85 4.59
N LYS A 99 13.63 12.30 3.40
CA LYS A 99 13.58 11.44 2.20
C LYS A 99 14.50 10.22 2.33
N GLU A 100 15.67 10.37 2.92
CA GLU A 100 16.61 9.28 3.19
C GLU A 100 16.00 8.28 4.22
N GLN A 101 15.40 8.79 5.31
CA GLN A 101 14.73 7.97 6.31
C GLN A 101 13.53 7.22 5.72
N LEU A 102 12.71 7.87 4.91
CA LEU A 102 11.58 7.25 4.22
C LEU A 102 12.05 6.10 3.30
N ARG A 103 13.09 6.35 2.50
CA ARG A 103 13.69 5.33 1.63
C ARG A 103 14.26 4.16 2.43
N ALA A 104 14.99 4.47 3.52
CA ALA A 104 15.56 3.44 4.39
C ALA A 104 14.47 2.58 5.06
N GLY A 105 13.40 3.18 5.54
CA GLY A 105 12.28 2.47 6.14
C GLY A 105 11.53 1.60 5.12
N ARG A 106 11.21 2.11 3.94
CA ARG A 106 10.61 1.33 2.85
C ARG A 106 11.53 0.17 2.42
N ARG A 107 12.84 0.39 2.35
CA ARG A 107 13.85 -0.62 2.06
C ARG A 107 13.84 -1.75 3.11
N GLN A 108 13.75 -1.40 4.39
CA GLN A 108 13.69 -2.40 5.47
C GLN A 108 12.42 -3.23 5.38
N ILE A 109 11.27 -2.61 5.09
CA ILE A 109 10.01 -3.31 4.88
C ILE A 109 10.13 -4.25 3.66
N ALA A 110 10.61 -3.75 2.51
CA ALA A 110 10.80 -4.57 1.31
C ALA A 110 11.79 -5.73 1.53
N GLN A 111 12.80 -5.56 2.36
CA GLN A 111 13.74 -6.63 2.69
C GLN A 111 13.06 -7.75 3.50
N SER A 112 12.09 -7.43 4.35
CA SER A 112 11.32 -8.43 5.10
C SER A 112 10.40 -9.29 4.23
N LEU A 113 10.19 -8.92 2.97
CA LEU A 113 9.39 -9.65 1.99
C LEU A 113 10.18 -10.75 1.26
N SER A 114 11.49 -10.85 1.48
CA SER A 114 12.38 -11.79 0.75
C SER A 114 12.04 -13.26 1.00
N ASP A 115 11.38 -13.58 2.12
CA ASP A 115 10.93 -14.93 2.45
C ASP A 115 9.45 -15.09 2.07
N SER A 116 9.16 -15.07 0.77
CA SER A 116 7.80 -15.26 0.27
C SER A 116 7.34 -16.70 0.49
N ASP A 117 6.08 -16.85 0.89
CA ASP A 117 5.34 -18.11 0.95
C ASP A 117 4.51 -18.35 -0.33
N ALA A 118 4.80 -17.59 -1.38
CA ALA A 118 4.14 -17.71 -2.68
C ALA A 118 4.45 -19.06 -3.36
N PRO A 119 3.53 -19.56 -4.20
CA PRO A 119 3.80 -20.68 -5.09
C PRO A 119 5.08 -20.46 -5.92
N THR A 120 5.79 -21.54 -6.22
CA THR A 120 7.07 -21.46 -6.96
C THR A 120 6.94 -21.89 -8.41
N THR A 121 5.90 -22.66 -8.72
CA THR A 121 5.63 -23.15 -10.08
C THR A 121 4.30 -22.63 -10.62
N GLN A 122 4.16 -22.63 -11.94
CA GLN A 122 2.93 -22.21 -12.61
C GLN A 122 1.74 -23.10 -12.24
N GLU A 123 1.97 -24.40 -12.07
CA GLU A 123 0.92 -25.36 -11.69
C GLU A 123 0.44 -25.11 -10.25
N GLU A 124 1.33 -24.67 -9.35
CA GLU A 124 0.95 -24.30 -7.99
C GLU A 124 0.11 -23.03 -7.97
N TYR A 125 0.46 -22.00 -8.76
CA TYR A 125 -0.37 -20.82 -8.93
C TYR A 125 -1.74 -21.15 -9.50
N GLN A 126 -1.80 -21.95 -10.57
CA GLN A 126 -3.08 -22.39 -11.16
C GLN A 126 -3.94 -23.14 -10.15
N ARG A 127 -3.37 -24.05 -9.38
CA ARG A 127 -4.09 -24.78 -8.33
C ARG A 127 -4.60 -23.87 -7.23
N HIS A 128 -3.76 -22.92 -6.80
CA HIS A 128 -4.10 -21.97 -5.74
C HIS A 128 -5.28 -21.07 -6.13
N TYR A 129 -5.27 -20.60 -7.37
CA TYR A 129 -6.26 -19.65 -7.89
C TYR A 129 -7.33 -20.28 -8.79
N ALA A 130 -7.48 -21.60 -8.83
CA ALA A 130 -8.42 -22.31 -9.70
C ALA A 130 -9.89 -21.82 -9.57
N SER A 131 -10.29 -21.33 -8.41
CA SER A 131 -11.62 -20.75 -8.18
C SER A 131 -11.86 -19.45 -8.97
N TYR A 132 -10.82 -18.79 -9.45
CA TYR A 132 -10.91 -17.55 -10.24
C TYR A 132 -10.88 -17.81 -11.75
N ASP A 133 -10.59 -19.04 -12.22
CA ASP A 133 -10.51 -19.35 -13.66
C ASP A 133 -11.78 -18.97 -14.43
N SER A 134 -12.94 -19.21 -13.83
CA SER A 134 -14.26 -18.90 -14.44
C SER A 134 -14.90 -17.64 -13.86
N ALA A 135 -14.17 -16.80 -13.14
CA ALA A 135 -14.73 -15.58 -12.59
C ALA A 135 -15.15 -14.59 -13.70
N PRO A 136 -16.30 -13.90 -13.55
CA PRO A 136 -16.80 -12.96 -14.57
C PRO A 136 -16.08 -11.61 -14.55
N PHE A 137 -14.93 -11.54 -13.89
CA PHE A 137 -14.06 -10.36 -13.80
C PHE A 137 -12.60 -10.79 -13.99
N ALA A 138 -11.78 -9.88 -14.47
CA ALA A 138 -10.35 -10.15 -14.58
C ALA A 138 -9.69 -10.24 -13.22
N PHE A 139 -8.91 -11.30 -13.02
CA PHE A 139 -8.12 -11.49 -11.81
C PHE A 139 -6.68 -11.83 -12.18
N THR A 140 -5.74 -11.25 -11.45
CA THR A 140 -4.31 -11.56 -11.54
C THR A 140 -3.66 -11.53 -10.17
N ASP A 141 -2.66 -12.38 -9.95
CA ASP A 141 -1.65 -12.21 -8.91
C ASP A 141 -0.38 -11.68 -9.56
N ILE A 142 0.17 -10.62 -9.01
CA ILE A 142 1.40 -9.99 -9.48
C ILE A 142 2.45 -9.96 -8.37
N GLU A 143 3.69 -10.27 -8.74
CA GLU A 143 4.86 -10.16 -7.88
C GLU A 143 5.61 -8.87 -8.17
N MET A 144 5.86 -8.06 -7.15
CA MET A 144 6.57 -6.80 -7.28
C MET A 144 8.07 -7.03 -7.53
N VAL A 145 8.62 -6.31 -8.50
CA VAL A 145 10.06 -6.28 -8.78
C VAL A 145 10.68 -5.06 -8.14
N PHE A 146 11.68 -5.27 -7.31
CA PHE A 146 12.42 -4.22 -6.62
C PHE A 146 13.84 -4.09 -7.20
N ASN A 147 14.33 -2.86 -7.33
CA ASN A 147 15.72 -2.61 -7.69
C ASN A 147 16.68 -2.83 -6.50
N GLU A 148 17.98 -2.61 -6.71
CA GLU A 148 19.00 -2.73 -5.67
C GLU A 148 18.75 -1.82 -4.45
N GLU A 149 18.11 -0.66 -4.66
CA GLU A 149 17.71 0.26 -3.61
C GLU A 149 16.40 -0.15 -2.92
N ARG A 150 15.81 -1.30 -3.30
CA ARG A 150 14.51 -1.82 -2.81
C ARG A 150 13.34 -0.88 -3.07
N ALA A 151 13.40 -0.11 -4.13
CA ALA A 151 12.26 0.62 -4.70
C ALA A 151 11.57 -0.26 -5.74
N ALA A 152 10.24 -0.29 -5.75
CA ALA A 152 9.49 -1.00 -6.77
C ALA A 152 9.73 -0.36 -8.15
N VAL A 153 10.04 -1.16 -9.14
CA VAL A 153 10.36 -0.70 -10.51
C VAL A 153 9.51 -1.36 -11.58
N ASP A 154 8.91 -2.52 -11.27
CA ASP A 154 8.06 -3.30 -12.18
C ASP A 154 7.26 -4.33 -11.38
N TRP A 155 6.47 -5.15 -12.07
CA TRP A 155 5.86 -6.35 -11.51
C TRP A 155 5.81 -7.46 -12.56
N ILE A 156 5.73 -8.71 -12.09
CA ILE A 156 5.61 -9.90 -12.93
C ILE A 156 4.22 -10.49 -12.73
N PHE A 157 3.51 -10.80 -13.81
CA PHE A 157 2.26 -11.55 -13.74
C PHE A 157 2.55 -13.00 -13.37
N ARG A 158 2.09 -13.45 -12.20
CA ARG A 158 2.28 -14.83 -11.74
C ARG A 158 1.08 -15.71 -12.02
N TYR A 159 -0.10 -15.13 -11.99
CA TYR A 159 -1.36 -15.78 -12.38
C TYR A 159 -2.28 -14.78 -13.08
N GLY A 160 -3.15 -15.29 -13.93
CA GLY A 160 -4.23 -14.55 -14.55
C GLY A 160 -5.27 -15.48 -15.13
N ASN A 161 -6.54 -15.07 -15.15
CA ASN A 161 -7.62 -15.78 -15.79
C ASN A 161 -7.89 -15.26 -17.23
N GLU A 162 -8.76 -15.92 -18.00
CA GLU A 162 -9.06 -15.51 -19.37
C GLU A 162 -9.64 -14.10 -19.47
N ALA A 163 -10.42 -13.65 -18.48
CA ALA A 163 -10.94 -12.29 -18.44
C ALA A 163 -9.81 -11.24 -18.33
N LEU A 164 -8.66 -11.57 -17.72
CA LEU A 164 -7.47 -10.71 -17.75
C LEU A 164 -6.94 -10.58 -19.17
N ALA A 165 -6.81 -11.69 -19.91
CA ALA A 165 -6.31 -11.65 -21.29
C ALA A 165 -7.22 -10.78 -22.19
N GLU A 166 -8.53 -10.81 -21.96
CA GLU A 166 -9.51 -9.97 -22.67
C GLU A 166 -9.35 -8.48 -22.34
N ILE A 167 -9.13 -8.13 -21.05
CA ILE A 167 -8.94 -6.75 -20.62
C ILE A 167 -7.60 -6.21 -21.16
N GLU A 168 -6.51 -6.97 -20.96
CA GLU A 168 -5.16 -6.57 -21.38
C GLU A 168 -4.95 -6.69 -22.89
N LYS A 169 -5.93 -7.26 -23.63
CA LYS A 169 -5.83 -7.50 -25.08
C LYS A 169 -4.58 -8.30 -25.46
N THR A 170 -4.12 -9.15 -24.55
CA THR A 170 -2.87 -9.91 -24.63
C THR A 170 -3.10 -11.33 -24.14
N PRO A 171 -2.72 -12.39 -24.91
CA PRO A 171 -2.88 -13.76 -24.48
C PRO A 171 -2.17 -14.08 -23.16
N LEU A 172 -2.75 -14.92 -22.30
CA LEU A 172 -2.16 -15.29 -21.00
C LEU A 172 -0.73 -15.81 -21.12
N GLN A 173 -0.40 -16.56 -22.19
CA GLN A 173 0.95 -17.08 -22.43
C GLN A 173 1.99 -15.99 -22.60
N GLN A 174 1.58 -14.77 -22.99
CA GLN A 174 2.46 -13.61 -23.15
C GLN A 174 2.48 -12.75 -21.88
N LEU A 175 1.49 -12.88 -20.99
CA LEU A 175 1.43 -12.17 -19.72
C LEU A 175 2.18 -12.94 -18.62
N ILE A 176 1.86 -14.22 -18.45
CA ILE A 176 2.32 -14.99 -17.29
C ILE A 176 3.83 -15.21 -17.32
N ASN A 177 4.47 -14.97 -16.18
CA ASN A 177 5.92 -14.97 -15.97
C ASN A 177 6.69 -13.91 -16.77
N HIS A 178 6.00 -12.93 -17.33
CA HIS A 178 6.62 -11.76 -17.95
C HIS A 178 6.37 -10.51 -17.10
N SER A 179 7.33 -9.59 -17.13
CA SER A 179 7.16 -8.32 -16.43
C SER A 179 6.26 -7.38 -17.24
N PHE A 180 5.51 -6.53 -16.53
CA PHE A 180 4.63 -5.56 -17.18
C PHE A 180 5.40 -4.67 -18.14
N GLY A 181 6.54 -4.12 -17.71
CA GLY A 181 7.37 -3.23 -18.52
C GLY A 181 7.95 -3.90 -19.77
N SER A 182 8.08 -5.24 -19.81
CA SER A 182 8.52 -5.97 -21.01
C SER A 182 7.41 -6.09 -22.06
N ILE A 183 6.14 -6.02 -21.65
CA ILE A 183 4.96 -6.14 -22.51
C ILE A 183 4.45 -4.75 -22.90
N PHE A 184 4.39 -3.85 -21.93
CA PHE A 184 3.84 -2.50 -22.04
C PHE A 184 4.91 -1.43 -21.75
N PRO A 185 5.60 -0.90 -22.78
CA PRO A 185 6.79 -0.06 -22.59
C PRO A 185 6.51 1.32 -21.98
N ASN A 186 5.25 1.74 -21.92
CA ASN A 186 4.85 3.07 -21.43
C ASN A 186 4.09 2.99 -20.10
N MET A 187 4.59 2.17 -19.17
CA MET A 187 3.96 2.01 -17.84
C MET A 187 3.80 3.35 -17.12
N ASP A 188 2.58 3.64 -16.67
CA ASP A 188 2.32 4.79 -15.80
C ASP A 188 2.76 4.49 -14.37
N ALA A 189 3.66 5.31 -13.85
CA ALA A 189 4.23 5.16 -12.50
C ALA A 189 3.17 5.14 -11.37
N LYS A 190 1.94 5.58 -11.61
CA LYS A 190 0.86 5.53 -10.61
C LYS A 190 0.43 4.11 -10.27
N TRP A 191 0.39 3.20 -11.27
CA TRP A 191 0.05 1.79 -11.05
C TRP A 191 1.08 1.15 -10.13
N LEU A 192 2.36 1.38 -10.44
CA LEU A 192 3.47 0.88 -9.64
C LEU A 192 3.38 1.31 -8.18
N ARG A 193 3.05 2.59 -7.92
CA ARG A 193 2.91 3.11 -6.56
C ARG A 193 1.79 2.47 -5.77
N VAL A 194 0.67 2.17 -6.40
CA VAL A 194 -0.46 1.53 -5.72
C VAL A 194 -0.15 0.08 -5.38
N TYR A 195 0.38 -0.67 -6.34
CA TYR A 195 0.75 -2.07 -6.12
C TYR A 195 1.90 -2.20 -5.11
N GLU A 196 2.88 -1.28 -5.14
CA GLU A 196 3.91 -1.18 -4.11
C GLU A 196 3.31 -1.01 -2.71
N ARG A 197 2.32 -0.15 -2.55
CA ARG A 197 1.65 0.05 -1.26
C ARG A 197 0.93 -1.20 -0.80
N THR A 198 0.20 -1.85 -1.67
CA THR A 198 -0.48 -3.12 -1.36
C THR A 198 0.54 -4.19 -0.93
N ALA A 199 1.61 -4.38 -1.71
CA ALA A 199 2.60 -5.41 -1.45
C ALA A 199 3.46 -5.13 -0.21
N LEU A 200 3.84 -3.86 0.05
CA LEU A 200 4.69 -3.48 1.19
C LEU A 200 3.90 -3.36 2.50
N PHE A 201 2.70 -2.79 2.44
CA PHE A 201 1.97 -2.40 3.65
C PHE A 201 0.73 -3.24 3.92
N GLY A 202 0.38 -4.18 3.01
CA GLY A 202 -0.79 -5.05 3.16
C GLY A 202 -2.11 -4.31 3.01
N GLU A 203 -2.13 -3.18 2.31
CA GLU A 203 -3.33 -2.36 2.14
C GLU A 203 -4.21 -2.91 1.02
N THR A 204 -5.54 -2.85 1.21
CA THR A 204 -6.50 -3.07 0.14
C THR A 204 -6.89 -1.70 -0.43
N LEU A 205 -6.65 -1.51 -1.72
CA LEU A 205 -6.81 -0.21 -2.39
C LEU A 205 -7.75 -0.32 -3.58
N GLU A 206 -8.65 0.64 -3.73
CA GLU A 206 -9.48 0.81 -4.92
C GLU A 206 -8.91 1.95 -5.78
N ILE A 207 -8.80 1.69 -7.07
CA ILE A 207 -8.34 2.67 -8.05
C ILE A 207 -9.33 2.71 -9.20
N VAL A 208 -9.71 3.92 -9.61
CA VAL A 208 -10.45 4.14 -10.86
C VAL A 208 -9.62 5.04 -11.73
N TYR A 209 -9.10 4.50 -12.82
CA TYR A 209 -8.21 5.25 -13.71
C TYR A 209 -8.27 4.78 -15.15
N TYR A 210 -7.90 5.68 -16.07
CA TYR A 210 -7.73 5.37 -17.48
C TYR A 210 -6.36 4.72 -17.71
N SER A 211 -6.33 3.54 -18.33
CA SER A 211 -5.12 2.85 -18.78
C SER A 211 -4.89 3.17 -20.26
N PRO A 212 -3.87 3.97 -20.58
CA PRO A 212 -3.56 4.29 -21.97
C PRO A 212 -3.01 3.10 -22.76
N GLU A 213 -2.42 2.12 -22.07
CA GLU A 213 -1.84 0.90 -22.63
C GLU A 213 -2.89 0.07 -23.37
N ILE A 214 -4.10 0.02 -22.85
CA ILE A 214 -5.22 -0.75 -23.40
C ILE A 214 -6.39 0.12 -23.85
N ASP A 215 -6.25 1.46 -23.76
CA ASP A 215 -7.29 2.44 -24.09
C ASP A 215 -8.62 2.17 -23.38
N THR A 216 -8.56 2.02 -22.05
CA THR A 216 -9.73 1.61 -21.26
C THR A 216 -9.70 2.25 -19.87
N LYS A 217 -10.86 2.71 -19.39
CA LYS A 217 -11.01 3.14 -18.01
C LYS A 217 -11.31 1.95 -17.13
N LEU A 218 -10.40 1.67 -16.18
CA LEU A 218 -10.46 0.53 -15.28
C LEU A 218 -10.83 0.97 -13.87
N LYS A 219 -11.59 0.13 -13.19
CA LYS A 219 -11.67 0.05 -11.74
C LYS A 219 -10.89 -1.17 -11.31
N ILE A 220 -9.90 -0.98 -10.43
CA ILE A 220 -9.05 -2.05 -9.91
C ILE A 220 -9.18 -2.07 -8.40
N ILE A 221 -9.35 -3.25 -7.83
CA ILE A 221 -9.23 -3.52 -6.40
C ILE A 221 -7.97 -4.33 -6.22
N SER A 222 -6.96 -3.74 -5.56
CA SER A 222 -5.69 -4.38 -5.23
C SER A 222 -5.67 -4.77 -3.75
N PHE A 223 -5.28 -6.00 -3.43
CA PHE A 223 -5.24 -6.54 -2.07
C PHE A 223 -4.04 -7.46 -1.88
N PRO A 224 -3.51 -7.60 -0.64
CA PRO A 224 -2.35 -8.44 -0.37
C PRO A 224 -2.68 -9.92 -0.55
N THR A 225 -1.77 -10.68 -1.18
CA THR A 225 -1.84 -12.12 -1.31
C THR A 225 -0.68 -12.79 -0.59
N PHE A 226 0.48 -12.89 -1.21
CA PHE A 226 1.71 -13.38 -0.59
C PHE A 226 2.63 -12.20 -0.28
N LYS A 227 3.72 -12.45 0.46
CA LYS A 227 4.73 -11.43 0.72
C LYS A 227 5.35 -10.93 -0.59
N GLY A 228 5.29 -9.63 -0.83
CA GLY A 228 5.77 -9.02 -2.06
C GLY A 228 4.84 -9.15 -3.26
N HIS A 229 3.65 -9.72 -3.07
CA HIS A 229 2.63 -9.90 -4.09
C HIS A 229 1.37 -9.09 -3.79
N CYS A 230 0.57 -8.88 -4.82
CA CYS A 230 -0.80 -8.43 -4.68
C CYS A 230 -1.72 -9.09 -5.70
N GLY A 231 -2.91 -9.45 -5.24
CA GLY A 231 -4.03 -9.83 -6.09
C GLY A 231 -4.71 -8.56 -6.62
N CYS A 232 -5.10 -8.58 -7.89
CA CYS A 232 -5.83 -7.48 -8.51
C CYS A 232 -7.10 -8.00 -9.18
N MET A 233 -8.24 -7.43 -8.80
CA MET A 233 -9.50 -7.59 -9.53
C MET A 233 -9.68 -6.37 -10.43
N LEU A 234 -9.82 -6.60 -11.74
CA LEU A 234 -9.96 -5.55 -12.73
C LEU A 234 -11.35 -5.60 -13.37
N PHE A 235 -11.95 -4.43 -13.51
CA PHE A 235 -13.25 -4.24 -14.15
C PHE A 235 -13.15 -3.09 -15.15
N LYS A 236 -13.73 -3.23 -16.33
CA LYS A 236 -14.00 -2.06 -17.18
C LYS A 236 -15.05 -1.22 -16.48
N GLN A 237 -14.81 0.09 -16.35
CA GLN A 237 -15.77 0.96 -15.66
C GLN A 237 -17.14 0.99 -16.35
N THR A 238 -17.19 0.76 -17.65
CA THR A 238 -18.43 0.65 -18.42
C THR A 238 -19.33 -0.52 -18.00
N ASP A 239 -18.74 -1.56 -17.41
CA ASP A 239 -19.44 -2.78 -17.03
C ASP A 239 -20.00 -2.70 -15.60
N ILE A 240 -19.68 -1.63 -14.86
CA ILE A 240 -20.14 -1.43 -13.48
C ILE A 240 -21.32 -0.48 -13.48
N GLN A 241 -22.49 -0.96 -13.03
CA GLN A 241 -23.66 -0.14 -12.78
C GLN A 241 -23.71 0.25 -11.30
N THR A 242 -23.74 1.55 -11.02
CA THR A 242 -23.94 2.04 -9.65
C THR A 242 -25.43 2.12 -9.36
N VAL A 243 -25.92 1.31 -8.43
CA VAL A 243 -27.36 1.21 -8.09
C VAL A 243 -27.75 2.17 -6.94
N GLY A 244 -26.89 3.12 -6.57
CA GLY A 244 -27.12 4.08 -5.48
C GLY A 244 -26.74 3.53 -4.10
N GLU A 245 -26.68 4.42 -3.12
CA GLU A 245 -26.53 4.03 -1.71
C GLU A 245 -27.90 3.54 -1.18
N TYR A 246 -27.95 2.29 -0.72
CA TYR A 246 -29.08 1.86 0.08
C TYR A 246 -29.02 2.61 1.43
N ALA A 247 -29.96 3.51 1.66
CA ALA A 247 -30.17 4.01 3.01
C ALA A 247 -30.45 2.80 3.91
N ALA A 248 -29.65 2.62 4.96
CA ALA A 248 -29.94 1.61 5.98
C ALA A 248 -31.33 1.89 6.58
N PRO A 249 -32.15 0.86 6.81
CA PRO A 249 -33.49 1.00 7.41
C PRO A 249 -33.44 1.57 8.81
#